data_95831164754a1c2f98d9269422683bb4
#
_entry.id   95831164754a1c2f98d9269422683bb4
#
_cell.length_a   1.000
_cell.length_b   1.000
_cell.length_c   1.000
_cell.angle_alpha   90.00
_cell.angle_beta   90.00
_cell.angle_gamma   90.00
#
_symmetry.space_group_name_H-M   'P 1'
#
loop_
_entity.id
_entity.type
_entity.pdbx_description
1 polymer ?
#
loop_
_entity_poly.entity_id
_entity_poly.type
_entity_poly.pdbx_seq_one_letter_code
_entity_poly.pdbx_strand_id
1 'polypeptide(L)'
;INEVEDDNGKAKVNFTDGTSDIYDRIIYAIGGSTPLDFLQKCGINVDDKGVPLMDENKQSNVKGIFVAGDIATKNGASIVTGLNDAVKILSVL
;
A
#
# COMPACT_ATOMS: atom_id res chain seq x y z
N ILE A 1 -2.10 11.16 -15.49
CA ILE A 1 -1.60 10.31 -16.59
C ILE A 1 -2.72 9.39 -17.03
N ASN A 2 -3.01 9.38 -18.33
CA ASN A 2 -4.02 8.49 -18.91
C ASN A 2 -3.37 7.20 -19.41
N GLU A 3 -2.27 7.31 -20.14
CA GLU A 3 -1.60 6.18 -20.77
C GLU A 3 -0.11 6.47 -20.95
N VAL A 4 0.69 5.41 -20.98
CA VAL A 4 2.12 5.47 -21.34
C VAL A 4 2.35 4.53 -22.50
N GLU A 5 2.97 5.05 -23.56
CA GLU A 5 3.29 4.32 -24.78
C GLU A 5 4.80 4.27 -25.03
N ASP A 6 5.25 3.29 -25.78
CA ASP A 6 6.62 3.26 -26.30
C ASP A 6 6.70 4.10 -27.57
N ASP A 7 7.62 5.06 -27.60
CA ASP A 7 7.94 5.88 -28.75
C ASP A 7 9.43 5.76 -29.05
N ASN A 8 9.79 4.79 -29.91
CA ASN A 8 11.15 4.49 -30.29
C ASN A 8 12.13 4.32 -29.11
N GLY A 9 11.69 3.61 -28.06
CA GLY A 9 12.48 3.38 -26.86
C GLY A 9 12.38 4.51 -25.82
N LYS A 10 11.60 5.56 -26.10
CA LYS A 10 11.26 6.62 -25.14
C LYS A 10 9.84 6.44 -24.62
N ALA A 11 9.58 6.99 -23.46
CA ALA A 11 8.26 6.94 -22.86
C ALA A 11 7.42 8.15 -23.30
N LYS A 12 6.36 7.90 -24.05
CA LYS A 12 5.36 8.92 -24.37
C LYS A 12 4.25 8.85 -23.33
N VAL A 13 4.06 9.92 -22.59
CA VAL A 13 3.02 10.04 -21.58
C VAL A 13 1.86 10.83 -22.15
N ASN A 14 0.69 10.22 -22.21
CA ASN A 14 -0.55 10.87 -22.58
C ASN A 14 -1.30 11.29 -21.33
N PHE A 15 -1.72 12.54 -21.28
CA PHE A 15 -2.46 13.10 -20.16
C PHE A 15 -3.97 13.13 -20.45
N THR A 16 -4.77 13.18 -19.41
CA THR A 16 -6.24 13.19 -19.52
C THR A 16 -6.80 14.46 -20.16
N ASP A 17 -6.02 15.56 -20.20
CA ASP A 17 -6.38 16.81 -20.84
C ASP A 17 -6.14 16.81 -22.37
N GLY A 18 -5.67 15.68 -22.95
CA GLY A 18 -5.38 15.53 -24.36
C GLY A 18 -3.96 15.91 -24.79
N THR A 19 -3.12 16.38 -23.85
CA THR A 19 -1.70 16.67 -24.11
C THR A 19 -0.84 15.42 -23.95
N SER A 20 0.38 15.47 -24.49
CA SER A 20 1.37 14.40 -24.32
C SER A 20 2.78 14.97 -24.28
N ASP A 21 3.66 14.27 -23.58
CA ASP A 21 5.09 14.55 -23.48
C ASP A 21 5.91 13.28 -23.65
N ILE A 22 7.15 13.43 -24.12
CA ILE A 22 8.08 12.32 -24.32
C ILE A 22 9.23 12.46 -23.32
N TYR A 23 9.53 11.36 -22.62
CA TYR A 23 10.59 11.28 -21.64
C TYR A 23 11.56 10.15 -21.97
N ASP A 24 12.81 10.31 -21.61
CA ASP A 24 13.83 9.26 -21.82
C ASP A 24 13.58 8.06 -20.92
N ARG A 25 13.09 8.29 -19.69
CA ARG A 25 12.77 7.25 -18.70
C ARG A 25 11.62 7.69 -17.82
N ILE A 26 10.89 6.69 -17.33
CA ILE A 26 9.88 6.87 -16.28
C ILE A 26 10.26 6.01 -15.09
N ILE A 27 10.22 6.59 -13.90
CA ILE A 27 10.34 5.88 -12.63
C ILE A 27 8.97 5.92 -11.95
N TYR A 28 8.39 4.74 -11.70
CA TYR A 28 7.14 4.62 -10.96
C TYR A 28 7.43 4.57 -9.46
N ALA A 29 7.11 5.65 -8.76
CA ALA A 29 7.21 5.74 -7.30
C ALA A 29 5.82 6.00 -6.71
N ILE A 30 4.88 5.20 -7.13
CA ILE A 30 3.48 5.24 -6.66
C ILE A 30 3.38 4.50 -5.34
N GLY A 31 2.72 5.13 -4.38
CA GLY A 31 2.45 4.51 -3.08
C GLY A 31 1.72 3.18 -3.23
N GLY A 32 1.91 2.29 -2.28
CA GLY A 32 1.25 1.00 -2.27
C GLY A 32 -0.25 1.12 -2.10
N SER A 33 -0.99 0.22 -2.74
CA SER A 33 -2.39 -0.05 -2.42
C SER A 33 -2.47 -1.17 -1.40
N THR A 34 -3.52 -1.19 -0.60
CA THR A 34 -3.77 -2.30 0.31
C THR A 34 -3.96 -3.58 -0.49
N PRO A 35 -3.24 -4.67 -0.19
CA PRO A 35 -3.38 -5.94 -0.90
C PRO A 35 -4.63 -6.68 -0.43
N LEU A 36 -5.80 -6.16 -0.79
CA LEU A 36 -7.10 -6.59 -0.29
C LEU A 36 -7.37 -8.07 -0.50
N ASP A 37 -7.08 -8.58 -1.69
CA ASP A 37 -7.27 -10.01 -2.01
C ASP A 37 -6.44 -10.92 -1.12
N PHE A 38 -5.20 -10.52 -0.84
CA PHE A 38 -4.32 -11.26 0.07
C PHE A 38 -4.88 -11.28 1.49
N LEU A 39 -5.29 -10.13 2.01
CA LEU A 39 -5.87 -10.01 3.35
C LEU A 39 -7.13 -10.86 3.49
N GLN A 40 -8.01 -10.82 2.51
CA GLN A 40 -9.24 -11.61 2.50
C GLN A 40 -8.95 -13.12 2.46
N LYS A 41 -7.97 -13.56 1.67
CA LYS A 41 -7.53 -14.95 1.64
C LYS A 41 -6.94 -15.42 2.96
N CYS A 42 -6.33 -14.53 3.72
CA CYS A 42 -5.85 -14.81 5.07
C CYS A 42 -6.97 -14.80 6.13
N GLY A 43 -8.19 -14.47 5.76
CA GLY A 43 -9.32 -14.37 6.67
C GLY A 43 -9.32 -13.09 7.51
N ILE A 44 -8.53 -12.10 7.14
CA ILE A 44 -8.43 -10.83 7.85
C ILE A 44 -9.57 -9.92 7.40
N ASN A 45 -10.36 -9.44 8.36
CA ASN A 45 -11.40 -8.47 8.10
C ASN A 45 -10.81 -7.07 7.88
N VAL A 46 -11.40 -6.33 6.96
CA VAL A 46 -11.02 -4.96 6.63
C VAL A 46 -12.21 -4.03 6.79
N ASP A 47 -11.93 -2.74 6.99
CA ASP A 47 -12.97 -1.72 7.00
C ASP A 47 -13.42 -1.34 5.56
N ASP A 48 -14.33 -0.37 5.45
CA ASP A 48 -14.84 0.13 4.18
C ASP A 48 -13.78 0.79 3.28
N LYS A 49 -12.60 1.09 3.83
CA LYS A 49 -11.46 1.68 3.13
C LYS A 49 -10.34 0.68 2.84
N GLY A 50 -10.57 -0.58 3.15
CA GLY A 50 -9.61 -1.66 2.94
C GLY A 50 -8.49 -1.74 4.00
N VAL A 51 -8.63 -1.03 5.12
CA VAL A 51 -7.66 -1.12 6.22
C VAL A 51 -8.00 -2.32 7.10
N PRO A 52 -7.04 -3.17 7.43
CA PRO A 52 -7.27 -4.31 8.31
C PRO A 52 -7.82 -3.88 9.67
N LEU A 53 -8.85 -4.56 10.13
CA LEU A 53 -9.36 -4.39 11.48
C LEU A 53 -8.39 -5.05 12.46
N MET A 54 -7.98 -4.30 13.48
CA MET A 54 -7.02 -4.76 14.48
C MET A 54 -7.35 -4.17 15.85
N ASP A 55 -6.89 -4.85 16.89
CA ASP A 55 -7.00 -4.35 18.26
C ASP A 55 -5.88 -3.33 18.58
N GLU A 56 -5.83 -2.88 19.83
CA GLU A 56 -4.80 -1.93 20.28
C GLU A 56 -3.37 -2.49 20.23
N ASN A 57 -3.21 -3.81 20.18
CA ASN A 57 -1.93 -4.50 20.07
C ASN A 57 -1.58 -4.90 18.63
N LYS A 58 -2.32 -4.38 17.65
CA LYS A 58 -2.14 -4.68 16.23
C LYS A 58 -2.49 -6.12 15.82
N GLN A 59 -3.19 -6.88 16.67
CA GLN A 59 -3.68 -8.19 16.32
C GLN A 59 -4.97 -8.08 15.51
N SER A 60 -5.02 -8.80 14.39
CA SER A 60 -6.20 -8.88 13.53
C SER A 60 -7.32 -9.70 14.19
N ASN A 61 -8.44 -9.85 13.49
CA ASN A 61 -9.50 -10.78 13.90
C ASN A 61 -9.05 -12.26 13.92
N VAL A 62 -7.93 -12.58 13.25
CA VAL A 62 -7.36 -13.93 13.27
C VAL A 62 -6.31 -13.98 14.37
N LYS A 63 -6.54 -14.83 15.39
CA LYS A 63 -5.63 -14.99 16.52
C LYS A 63 -4.21 -15.36 16.04
N GLY A 64 -3.23 -14.64 16.55
CA GLY A 64 -1.83 -14.85 16.22
C GLY A 64 -1.35 -14.15 14.95
N ILE A 65 -2.24 -13.46 14.22
CA ILE A 65 -1.86 -12.65 13.06
C ILE A 65 -1.91 -11.18 13.44
N PHE A 66 -0.77 -10.52 13.34
CA PHE A 66 -0.59 -9.10 13.62
C PHE A 66 -0.33 -8.32 12.34
N VAL A 67 -0.73 -7.06 12.34
CA VAL A 67 -0.59 -6.16 11.18
C VAL A 67 0.23 -4.94 11.59
N ALA A 68 1.28 -4.66 10.84
CA ALA A 68 2.19 -3.56 11.15
C ALA A 68 2.59 -2.78 9.90
N GLY A 69 2.99 -1.53 10.07
CA GLY A 69 3.51 -0.69 9.01
C GLY A 69 2.43 -0.06 8.14
N ASP A 70 2.74 0.11 6.88
CA ASP A 70 1.92 0.86 5.91
C ASP A 70 0.51 0.32 5.76
N ILE A 71 0.38 -1.01 5.75
CA ILE A 71 -0.89 -1.71 5.62
C ILE A 71 -1.82 -1.50 6.83
N ALA A 72 -1.27 -1.15 7.99
CA ALA A 72 -1.98 -0.95 9.23
C ALA A 72 -2.59 0.46 9.37
N THR A 73 -2.40 1.32 8.40
CA THR A 73 -2.85 2.71 8.44
C THR A 73 -3.59 3.13 7.17
N LYS A 74 -4.50 4.07 7.34
CA LYS A 74 -5.31 4.59 6.23
C LYS A 74 -4.54 5.54 5.30
N ASN A 75 -3.59 6.28 5.82
CA ASN A 75 -2.90 7.35 5.11
C ASN A 75 -1.43 7.03 4.81
N GLY A 76 -1.09 5.75 4.84
CA GLY A 76 0.28 5.30 4.77
C GLY A 76 1.04 5.55 6.08
N ALA A 77 2.12 4.85 6.26
CA ALA A 77 2.97 4.96 7.43
C ALA A 77 4.43 5.15 7.01
N SER A 78 5.22 5.69 7.91
CA SER A 78 6.67 5.73 7.76
C SER A 78 7.31 4.42 8.22
N ILE A 79 8.57 4.23 7.87
CA ILE A 79 9.39 3.12 8.40
C ILE A 79 9.38 3.13 9.93
N VAL A 80 9.45 4.33 10.53
CA VAL A 80 9.39 4.50 11.98
C VAL A 80 8.08 3.97 12.58
N THR A 81 6.96 4.23 11.93
CA THR A 81 5.65 3.68 12.35
C THR A 81 5.69 2.16 12.36
N GLY A 82 6.23 1.53 11.31
CA GLY A 82 6.36 0.07 11.23
C GLY A 82 7.24 -0.50 12.34
N LEU A 83 8.35 0.15 12.67
CA LEU A 83 9.23 -0.26 13.78
C LEU A 83 8.53 -0.14 15.14
N ASN A 84 7.80 0.95 15.36
CA ASN A 84 7.03 1.16 16.60
C ASN A 84 5.91 0.12 16.75
N ASP A 85 5.23 -0.22 15.65
CA ASP A 85 4.22 -1.27 15.64
C ASP A 85 4.85 -2.62 16.02
N ALA A 86 6.03 -2.94 15.51
CA ALA A 86 6.75 -4.17 15.84
C ALA A 86 7.08 -4.25 17.34
N VAL A 87 7.56 -3.16 17.93
CA VAL A 87 7.82 -3.09 19.38
C VAL A 87 6.54 -3.33 20.18
N LYS A 88 5.44 -2.73 19.76
CA LYS A 88 4.14 -2.90 20.42
C LYS A 88 3.66 -4.35 20.34
N ILE A 89 3.79 -5.00 19.19
CA ILE A 89 3.45 -6.41 19.02
C ILE A 89 4.31 -7.29 19.92
N LEU A 90 5.63 -7.07 19.92
CA LEU A 90 6.55 -7.84 20.78
C LEU A 90 6.22 -7.76 22.26
N SER A 91 5.66 -6.64 22.72
CA SER A 91 5.30 -6.45 24.13
C SER A 91 4.17 -7.38 24.61
N VAL A 92 3.39 -7.97 23.70
CA VAL A 92 2.25 -8.85 24.00
C VAL A 92 2.46 -10.31 23.58
N LEU A 93 3.59 -10.61 22.98
CA LEU A 93 3.96 -11.99 22.58
C LEU A 93 4.57 -12.79 23.74
#